data_5baaa7a520b35a76d4c32e6fe8a3ea5e
#
_entry.id   5baaa7a520b35a76d4c32e6fe8a3ea5e
#
_cell.length_a   1.000
_cell.length_b   1.000
_cell.length_c   1.000
_cell.angle_alpha   90.00
_cell.angle_beta   90.00
_cell.angle_gamma   90.00
#
_symmetry.space_group_name_H-M   'P 1'
#
loop_
_entity.id
_entity.type
_entity.pdbx_description
1 polymer ?
#
loop_
_entity_poly.entity_id
_entity_poly.type
_entity_poly.pdbx_seq_one_letter_code
_entity_poly.pdbx_strand_id
1 'polypeptide(L)'
;MTVQRHSKHFEPEITAFYCIYCGYMAADTAGALNVQYPANVKFLRLPCTGKTDIRYLLEAFEQGADGVYLVACPIGNCHHVRGNERGRARVDRARRILDEIGLGGERLEIFFMSGSQAHSFAEAAHTMTARIRELGPNPLKKIAPLPAEGRDMPVPGDDEDVSFRGRRPDPTQRTE
;
A
#
# COMPACT_ATOMS: atom_id res chain seq x y z
N MET A 1 34.06 8.75 -25.66
CA MET A 1 32.84 9.22 -24.97
C MET A 1 31.65 8.53 -25.61
N THR A 2 31.22 7.40 -25.07
CA THR A 2 30.14 6.57 -25.63
C THR A 2 28.87 6.89 -24.88
N VAL A 3 28.03 7.71 -25.49
CA VAL A 3 26.68 7.98 -24.97
C VAL A 3 25.87 6.69 -25.11
N GLN A 4 25.63 6.00 -24.01
CA GLN A 4 24.71 4.88 -23.98
C GLN A 4 23.28 5.40 -24.19
N ARG A 5 22.74 5.16 -25.38
CA ARG A 5 21.34 5.34 -25.68
C ARG A 5 20.52 4.31 -24.91
N HIS A 6 20.00 4.67 -23.75
CA HIS A 6 18.93 3.90 -23.12
C HIS A 6 17.61 4.33 -23.75
N SER A 7 17.30 3.73 -24.88
CA SER A 7 16.03 3.90 -25.56
C SER A 7 15.22 2.62 -25.53
N LYS A 8 14.60 2.33 -24.41
CA LYS A 8 13.27 1.74 -24.36
C LYS A 8 12.57 2.45 -23.21
N HIS A 9 11.49 3.10 -23.53
CA HIS A 9 10.66 3.86 -22.61
C HIS A 9 10.27 2.93 -21.44
N PHE A 10 11.05 2.96 -20.34
CA PHE A 10 10.72 2.23 -19.14
C PHE A 10 9.46 2.88 -18.54
N GLU A 11 8.36 2.15 -18.51
CA GLU A 11 7.15 2.56 -17.83
C GLU A 11 7.08 1.83 -16.49
N PRO A 12 7.17 2.55 -15.36
CA PRO A 12 7.14 1.93 -14.04
C PRO A 12 5.81 1.25 -13.75
N GLU A 13 5.84 0.11 -13.11
CA GLU A 13 4.67 -0.52 -12.51
C GLU A 13 4.59 -0.14 -11.03
N ILE A 14 3.57 0.62 -10.67
CA ILE A 14 3.44 1.16 -9.31
C ILE A 14 2.21 0.56 -8.64
N THR A 15 2.36 0.14 -7.38
CA THR A 15 1.24 -0.31 -6.55
C THR A 15 0.96 0.73 -5.46
N ALA A 16 -0.27 1.22 -5.42
CA ALA A 16 -0.74 2.18 -4.44
C ALA A 16 -1.79 1.55 -3.52
N PHE A 17 -1.51 1.51 -2.23
CA PHE A 17 -2.50 1.13 -1.23
C PHE A 17 -3.20 2.37 -0.68
N TYR A 18 -4.51 2.37 -0.59
CA TYR A 18 -5.26 3.50 -0.05
C TYR A 18 -6.38 3.06 0.88
N CYS A 19 -6.66 3.88 1.91
CA CYS A 19 -7.76 3.59 2.81
C CYS A 19 -9.12 3.86 2.14
N ILE A 20 -10.14 3.11 2.53
CA ILE A 20 -11.51 3.25 1.99
C ILE A 20 -12.18 4.59 2.34
N TYR A 21 -11.60 5.37 3.25
CA TYR A 21 -12.09 6.71 3.61
C TYR A 21 -11.38 7.79 2.79
N CYS A 22 -10.41 8.49 3.36
CA CYS A 22 -9.78 9.63 2.72
C CYS A 22 -9.11 9.29 1.37
N GLY A 23 -8.40 8.16 1.29
CA GLY A 23 -7.74 7.75 0.05
C GLY A 23 -8.71 7.43 -1.08
N TYR A 24 -9.77 6.65 -0.76
CA TYR A 24 -10.81 6.33 -1.74
C TYR A 24 -11.59 7.59 -2.16
N MET A 25 -12.00 8.42 -1.19
CA MET A 25 -12.72 9.67 -1.50
C MET A 25 -11.89 10.62 -2.35
N ALA A 26 -10.57 10.73 -2.11
CA ALA A 26 -9.70 11.56 -2.93
C ALA A 26 -9.60 11.03 -4.36
N ALA A 27 -9.53 9.70 -4.54
CA ALA A 27 -9.55 9.06 -5.85
C ALA A 27 -10.87 9.29 -6.59
N ASP A 28 -12.00 9.11 -5.89
CA ASP A 28 -13.35 9.33 -6.42
C ASP A 28 -13.55 10.79 -6.82
N THR A 29 -13.13 11.74 -5.97
CA THR A 29 -13.15 13.17 -6.26
C THR A 29 -12.27 13.50 -7.48
N ALA A 30 -11.09 12.87 -7.61
CA ALA A 30 -10.23 13.06 -8.77
C ALA A 30 -10.91 12.59 -10.07
N GLY A 31 -11.60 11.45 -10.01
CA GLY A 31 -12.41 10.94 -11.13
C GLY A 31 -13.55 11.90 -11.50
N ALA A 32 -14.32 12.36 -10.53
CA ALA A 32 -15.43 13.29 -10.74
C ALA A 32 -14.99 14.63 -11.32
N LEU A 33 -13.80 15.11 -10.97
CA LEU A 33 -13.19 16.35 -11.48
C LEU A 33 -12.37 16.15 -12.75
N ASN A 34 -12.31 14.92 -13.29
CA ASN A 34 -11.47 14.56 -14.45
C ASN A 34 -9.99 14.93 -14.26
N VAL A 35 -9.47 14.88 -13.04
CA VAL A 35 -8.06 15.12 -12.75
C VAL A 35 -7.25 13.93 -13.26
N GLN A 36 -6.37 14.22 -14.23
CA GLN A 36 -5.57 13.17 -14.87
C GLN A 36 -4.37 12.77 -14.01
N TYR A 37 -4.09 11.48 -13.94
CA TYR A 37 -2.89 10.91 -13.35
C TYR A 37 -2.39 9.71 -14.16
N PRO A 38 -1.12 9.28 -13.98
CA PRO A 38 -0.53 8.20 -14.77
C PRO A 38 -1.32 6.88 -14.64
N ALA A 39 -1.55 6.20 -15.77
CA ALA A 39 -2.29 4.94 -15.84
C ALA A 39 -1.46 3.73 -15.32
N ASN A 40 -0.17 3.90 -15.07
CA ASN A 40 0.75 2.87 -14.61
C ASN A 40 0.67 2.58 -13.10
N VAL A 41 -0.33 3.11 -12.41
CA VAL A 41 -0.56 2.91 -10.97
C VAL A 41 -1.73 1.97 -10.74
N LYS A 42 -1.45 0.84 -10.11
CA LYS A 42 -2.47 -0.12 -9.65
C LYS A 42 -2.91 0.25 -8.23
N PHE A 43 -4.20 0.50 -8.07
CA PHE A 43 -4.78 0.90 -6.79
C PHE A 43 -5.40 -0.28 -6.03
N LEU A 44 -5.00 -0.47 -4.77
CA LEU A 44 -5.51 -1.51 -3.88
C LEU A 44 -6.12 -0.88 -2.62
N ARG A 45 -7.38 -1.22 -2.36
CA ARG A 45 -8.11 -0.70 -1.21
C ARG A 45 -7.79 -1.45 0.07
N LEU A 46 -7.63 -0.71 1.16
CA LEU A 46 -7.48 -1.23 2.51
C LEU A 46 -8.57 -0.65 3.42
N PRO A 47 -9.11 -1.41 4.35
CA PRO A 47 -10.07 -0.88 5.34
C PRO A 47 -9.50 0.31 6.10
N CYS A 48 -8.21 0.28 6.39
CA CYS A 48 -7.46 1.36 7.05
C CYS A 48 -5.97 1.19 6.78
N THR A 49 -5.24 2.28 6.57
CA THR A 49 -3.77 2.22 6.44
C THR A 49 -3.09 1.65 7.70
N GLY A 50 -3.74 1.74 8.86
CA GLY A 50 -3.31 1.07 10.08
C GLY A 50 -3.41 -0.47 10.04
N LYS A 51 -4.02 -1.06 9.02
CA LYS A 51 -4.03 -2.51 8.77
C LYS A 51 -3.00 -2.95 7.73
N THR A 52 -2.29 -2.01 7.10
CA THR A 52 -1.20 -2.34 6.18
C THR A 52 -0.14 -3.12 6.94
N ASP A 53 0.07 -4.37 6.59
CA ASP A 53 1.20 -5.14 7.09
C ASP A 53 2.44 -4.83 6.25
N ILE A 54 3.62 -4.91 6.87
CA ILE A 54 4.91 -4.77 6.18
C ILE A 54 5.02 -5.81 5.07
N ARG A 55 4.51 -7.01 5.32
CA ARG A 55 4.47 -8.10 4.36
C ARG A 55 3.77 -7.69 3.06
N TYR A 56 2.64 -7.00 3.10
CA TYR A 56 1.95 -6.55 1.88
C TYR A 56 2.78 -5.58 1.05
N LEU A 57 3.55 -4.71 1.73
CA LEU A 57 4.43 -3.75 1.05
C LEU A 57 5.59 -4.47 0.37
N LEU A 58 6.22 -5.44 1.05
CA LEU A 58 7.32 -6.22 0.48
C LEU A 58 6.85 -7.17 -0.62
N GLU A 59 5.71 -7.82 -0.42
CA GLU A 59 5.10 -8.71 -1.41
C GLU A 59 4.77 -7.99 -2.72
N ALA A 60 4.35 -6.72 -2.66
CA ALA A 60 4.13 -5.93 -3.87
C ALA A 60 5.41 -5.80 -4.72
N PHE A 61 6.59 -5.65 -4.10
CA PHE A 61 7.87 -5.66 -4.80
C PHE A 61 8.25 -7.03 -5.34
N GLU A 62 7.98 -8.09 -4.60
CA GLU A 62 8.18 -9.48 -5.07
C GLU A 62 7.31 -9.81 -6.27
N GLN A 63 6.09 -9.27 -6.31
CA GLN A 63 5.15 -9.40 -7.43
C GLN A 63 5.49 -8.50 -8.63
N GLY A 64 6.59 -7.75 -8.55
CA GLY A 64 7.13 -6.99 -9.66
C GLY A 64 6.80 -5.50 -9.68
N ALA A 65 6.23 -4.93 -8.61
CA ALA A 65 6.10 -3.49 -8.52
C ALA A 65 7.49 -2.82 -8.52
N ASP A 66 7.65 -1.76 -9.30
CA ASP A 66 8.87 -0.95 -9.33
C ASP A 66 8.88 0.09 -8.21
N GLY A 67 7.69 0.50 -7.78
CA GLY A 67 7.46 1.40 -6.67
C GLY A 67 6.15 1.11 -5.96
N VAL A 68 6.10 1.44 -4.67
CA VAL A 68 4.91 1.23 -3.83
C VAL A 68 4.64 2.49 -3.02
N TYR A 69 3.39 2.86 -2.85
CA TYR A 69 3.05 3.94 -1.93
C TYR A 69 1.73 3.72 -1.19
N LEU A 70 1.61 4.40 -0.06
CA LEU A 70 0.43 4.41 0.77
C LEU A 70 -0.25 5.78 0.69
N VAL A 71 -1.58 5.80 0.56
CA VAL A 71 -2.40 7.01 0.69
C VAL A 71 -3.19 6.92 1.99
N ALA A 72 -2.86 7.79 2.94
CA ALA A 72 -3.38 7.80 4.30
C ALA A 72 -4.16 9.08 4.60
N CYS A 73 -5.02 9.02 5.61
CA CYS A 73 -5.68 10.20 6.16
C CYS A 73 -4.65 11.17 6.75
N PRO A 74 -4.93 12.49 6.79
CA PRO A 74 -4.04 13.46 7.42
C PRO A 74 -3.77 13.12 8.90
N ILE A 75 -2.57 13.47 9.37
CA ILE A 75 -2.22 13.31 10.80
C ILE A 75 -3.21 14.11 11.66
N GLY A 76 -3.67 13.48 12.73
CA GLY A 76 -4.69 14.07 13.62
C GLY A 76 -6.14 13.93 13.13
N ASN A 77 -6.38 13.47 11.89
CA ASN A 77 -7.72 13.33 11.31
C ASN A 77 -7.97 11.95 10.69
N CYS A 78 -7.52 10.91 11.36
CA CYS A 78 -7.75 9.54 10.90
C CYS A 78 -9.11 9.03 11.38
N HIS A 79 -9.94 8.47 10.49
CA HIS A 79 -11.22 7.83 10.85
C HIS A 79 -11.07 6.75 11.94
N HIS A 80 -9.93 6.05 11.96
CA HIS A 80 -9.58 5.05 12.99
C HIS A 80 -8.60 5.61 14.03
N VAL A 81 -8.71 6.87 14.36
CA VAL A 81 -7.94 7.63 15.36
C VAL A 81 -6.44 7.68 15.03
N ARG A 82 -5.73 6.55 15.02
CA ARG A 82 -4.28 6.46 14.83
C ARG A 82 -3.85 5.50 13.71
N GLY A 83 -4.75 5.17 12.79
CA GLY A 83 -4.45 4.24 11.69
C GLY A 83 -3.35 4.76 10.76
N ASN A 84 -3.36 6.04 10.45
CA ASN A 84 -2.36 6.71 9.62
C ASN A 84 -0.96 6.73 10.26
N GLU A 85 -0.86 6.97 11.57
CA GLU A 85 0.41 6.93 12.31
C GLU A 85 1.00 5.51 12.32
N ARG A 86 0.15 4.49 12.53
CA ARG A 86 0.55 3.08 12.44
C ARG A 86 1.01 2.71 11.04
N GLY A 87 0.30 3.21 10.01
CA GLY A 87 0.68 3.04 8.61
C GLY A 87 2.06 3.63 8.33
N ARG A 88 2.32 4.85 8.80
CA ARG A 88 3.62 5.51 8.69
C ARG A 88 4.75 4.70 9.33
N ALA A 89 4.56 4.27 10.58
CA ALA A 89 5.59 3.48 11.26
C ALA A 89 5.95 2.18 10.52
N ARG A 90 4.96 1.55 9.86
CA ARG A 90 5.20 0.35 9.06
C ARG A 90 5.90 0.65 7.74
N VAL A 91 5.52 1.73 7.06
CA VAL A 91 6.24 2.21 5.88
C VAL A 91 7.69 2.52 6.22
N ASP A 92 7.94 3.25 7.31
CA ASP A 92 9.30 3.58 7.76
C ASP A 92 10.12 2.31 8.09
N ARG A 93 9.48 1.29 8.66
CA ARG A 93 10.13 -0.01 8.90
C ARG A 93 10.41 -0.76 7.61
N ALA A 94 9.45 -0.81 6.69
CA ALA A 94 9.62 -1.47 5.39
C ALA A 94 10.70 -0.78 4.56
N ARG A 95 10.79 0.56 4.57
CA ARG A 95 11.85 1.32 3.90
C ARG A 95 13.23 0.88 4.37
N ARG A 96 13.43 0.74 5.68
CA ARG A 96 14.70 0.26 6.23
C ARG A 96 15.05 -1.14 5.75
N ILE A 97 14.06 -2.04 5.69
CA ILE A 97 14.29 -3.39 5.15
C ILE A 97 14.68 -3.33 3.68
N LEU A 98 14.02 -2.48 2.87
CA LEU A 98 14.35 -2.30 1.46
C LEU A 98 15.77 -1.75 1.26
N ASP A 99 16.20 -0.85 2.16
CA ASP A 99 17.58 -0.34 2.15
C ASP A 99 18.59 -1.44 2.55
N GLU A 100 18.30 -2.21 3.60
CA GLU A 100 19.14 -3.30 4.08
C GLU A 100 19.37 -4.39 2.99
N ILE A 101 18.35 -4.69 2.19
CA ILE A 101 18.46 -5.67 1.09
C ILE A 101 18.95 -5.07 -0.23
N GLY A 102 19.26 -3.76 -0.25
CA GLY A 102 19.78 -3.06 -1.44
C GLY A 102 18.75 -2.77 -2.53
N LEU A 103 17.45 -2.88 -2.24
CA LEU A 103 16.40 -2.54 -3.19
C LEU A 103 16.16 -1.01 -3.25
N GLY A 104 16.43 -0.31 -2.15
CA GLY A 104 16.26 1.14 -1.98
C GLY A 104 14.89 1.50 -1.39
N GLY A 105 14.92 2.06 -0.17
CA GLY A 105 13.72 2.48 0.56
C GLY A 105 12.97 3.64 -0.10
N GLU A 106 13.60 4.39 -0.98
CA GLU A 106 13.01 5.48 -1.76
C GLU A 106 11.96 5.02 -2.77
N ARG A 107 11.90 3.69 -3.06
CA ARG A 107 10.83 3.07 -3.86
C ARG A 107 9.51 2.93 -3.11
N LEU A 108 9.50 3.19 -1.81
CA LEU A 108 8.33 3.12 -0.95
C LEU A 108 8.04 4.48 -0.30
N GLU A 109 6.80 4.95 -0.35
CA GLU A 109 6.41 6.25 0.21
C GLU A 109 5.03 6.21 0.89
N ILE A 110 4.72 7.23 1.70
CA ILE A 110 3.39 7.46 2.24
C ILE A 110 2.98 8.91 2.04
N PHE A 111 1.80 9.11 1.46
CA PHE A 111 1.20 10.42 1.24
C PHE A 111 -0.02 10.59 2.16
N PHE A 112 -0.17 11.78 2.71
CA PHE A 112 -1.29 12.13 3.58
C PHE A 112 -2.20 13.12 2.88
N MET A 113 -3.49 12.79 2.79
CA MET A 113 -4.48 13.66 2.16
C MET A 113 -5.88 13.40 2.69
N SER A 114 -6.73 14.42 2.61
CA SER A 114 -8.16 14.30 2.86
C SER A 114 -8.93 13.88 1.60
N GLY A 115 -10.17 13.46 1.78
CA GLY A 115 -11.02 13.01 0.66
C GLY A 115 -11.32 14.10 -0.40
N SER A 116 -11.20 15.38 -0.05
CA SER A 116 -11.41 16.49 -0.98
C SER A 116 -10.18 16.87 -1.80
N GLN A 117 -9.02 16.25 -1.53
CA GLN A 117 -7.74 16.63 -2.14
C GLN A 117 -7.45 15.81 -3.40
N ALA A 118 -8.31 15.95 -4.43
CA ALA A 118 -8.16 15.28 -5.72
C ALA A 118 -6.82 15.54 -6.40
N HIS A 119 -6.35 16.78 -6.40
CA HIS A 119 -5.07 17.15 -6.98
C HIS A 119 -3.89 16.51 -6.25
N SER A 120 -3.92 16.46 -4.92
CA SER A 120 -2.87 15.78 -4.14
C SER A 120 -2.84 14.28 -4.41
N PHE A 121 -3.98 13.67 -4.72
CA PHE A 121 -4.04 12.27 -5.14
C PHE A 121 -3.32 12.04 -6.47
N ALA A 122 -3.61 12.87 -7.47
CA ALA A 122 -2.93 12.82 -8.75
C ALA A 122 -1.44 13.14 -8.64
N GLU A 123 -1.09 14.16 -7.84
CA GLU A 123 0.29 14.56 -7.58
C GLU A 123 1.13 13.42 -6.96
N ALA A 124 0.56 12.67 -6.02
CA ALA A 124 1.21 11.49 -5.46
C ALA A 124 1.57 10.46 -6.52
N ALA A 125 0.66 10.19 -7.46
CA ALA A 125 0.89 9.28 -8.58
C ALA A 125 1.98 9.81 -9.53
N HIS A 126 1.95 11.10 -9.87
CA HIS A 126 2.98 11.74 -10.70
C HIS A 126 4.34 11.71 -10.02
N THR A 127 4.42 12.08 -8.75
CA THR A 127 5.66 12.10 -7.96
C THR A 127 6.31 10.72 -7.92
N MET A 128 5.53 9.67 -7.61
CA MET A 128 6.06 8.32 -7.59
C MET A 128 6.48 7.85 -8.97
N THR A 129 5.69 8.13 -10.01
CA THR A 129 6.05 7.74 -11.38
C THR A 129 7.37 8.38 -11.82
N ALA A 130 7.56 9.68 -11.56
CA ALA A 130 8.80 10.40 -11.88
C ALA A 130 9.99 9.81 -11.11
N ARG A 131 9.84 9.63 -9.81
CA ARG A 131 10.88 9.05 -8.94
C ARG A 131 11.31 7.66 -9.42
N ILE A 132 10.35 6.79 -9.74
CA ILE A 132 10.67 5.44 -10.16
C ILE A 132 11.28 5.41 -11.57
N ARG A 133 10.92 6.33 -12.46
CA ARG A 133 11.61 6.48 -13.75
C ARG A 133 13.09 6.82 -13.59
N GLU A 134 13.45 7.65 -12.61
CA GLU A 134 14.83 7.99 -12.30
C GLU A 134 15.58 6.82 -11.68
N LEU A 135 14.95 6.09 -10.74
CA LEU A 135 15.55 4.91 -10.09
C LEU A 135 15.68 3.68 -11.00
N GLY A 136 14.90 3.64 -12.08
CA GLY A 136 14.85 2.50 -12.99
C GLY A 136 14.05 1.31 -12.44
N PRO A 137 14.01 0.19 -13.20
CA PRO A 137 13.20 -0.97 -12.87
C PRO A 137 13.63 -1.64 -11.56
N ASN A 138 12.68 -2.34 -10.95
CA ASN A 138 12.92 -3.14 -9.76
C ASN A 138 13.98 -4.23 -10.07
N PRO A 139 15.11 -4.26 -9.35
CA PRO A 139 16.15 -5.25 -9.55
C PRO A 139 15.67 -6.69 -9.42
N LEU A 140 14.63 -6.96 -8.62
CA LEU A 140 14.07 -8.30 -8.44
C LEU A 140 13.45 -8.85 -9.73
N LYS A 141 13.02 -8.01 -10.66
CA LYS A 141 12.50 -8.44 -11.98
C LYS A 141 13.54 -9.18 -12.83
N LYS A 142 14.83 -9.04 -12.54
CA LYS A 142 15.92 -9.75 -13.20
C LYS A 142 16.16 -11.15 -12.62
N ILE A 143 15.65 -11.41 -11.43
CA ILE A 143 15.71 -12.69 -10.76
C ILE A 143 14.48 -13.45 -11.24
N ALA A 144 14.67 -14.62 -11.87
CA ALA A 144 13.53 -15.43 -12.31
C ALA A 144 12.55 -15.61 -11.13
N PRO A 145 11.23 -15.49 -11.37
CA PRO A 145 10.27 -15.66 -10.30
C PRO A 145 10.50 -17.01 -9.64
N LEU A 146 10.60 -17.01 -8.30
CA LEU A 146 10.59 -18.26 -7.54
C LEU A 146 9.37 -19.07 -7.98
N PRO A 147 9.53 -20.37 -8.27
CA PRO A 147 8.41 -21.21 -8.65
C PRO A 147 7.30 -21.06 -7.61
N ALA A 148 6.07 -21.01 -8.08
CA ALA A 148 4.88 -20.82 -7.23
C ALA A 148 4.60 -22.00 -6.28
N GLU A 149 5.57 -22.89 -6.11
CA GLU A 149 5.53 -24.01 -5.20
C GLU A 149 5.51 -23.49 -3.75
N GLY A 150 4.35 -23.55 -3.15
CA GLY A 150 4.14 -23.21 -1.74
C GLY A 150 3.12 -22.11 -1.44
N ARG A 151 2.41 -21.57 -2.42
CA ARG A 151 1.30 -20.63 -2.16
C ARG A 151 -0.04 -21.30 -1.85
N ASP A 152 -0.14 -22.62 -2.03
CA ASP A 152 -1.22 -23.43 -1.50
C ASP A 152 -0.88 -23.84 -0.05
N MET A 153 -0.67 -22.86 0.81
CA MET A 153 -0.98 -23.12 2.22
C MET A 153 -2.51 -23.28 2.28
N PRO A 154 -3.01 -24.46 2.67
CA PRO A 154 -4.42 -24.60 2.88
C PRO A 154 -4.82 -23.52 3.88
N VAL A 155 -5.76 -22.68 3.47
CA VAL A 155 -6.49 -21.85 4.41
C VAL A 155 -7.03 -22.84 5.43
N PRO A 156 -6.74 -22.70 6.75
CA PRO A 156 -7.36 -23.55 7.74
C PRO A 156 -8.84 -23.54 7.45
N GLY A 157 -9.40 -24.70 7.16
CA GLY A 157 -10.77 -24.82 6.70
C GLY A 157 -11.70 -24.15 7.70
N ASP A 158 -12.75 -23.51 7.18
CA ASP A 158 -13.86 -22.94 7.94
C ASP A 158 -14.67 -24.00 8.73
N ASP A 159 -14.11 -25.19 8.93
CA ASP A 159 -14.74 -26.37 9.53
C ASP A 159 -14.46 -26.57 11.02
N GLU A 160 -13.70 -25.70 11.65
CA GLU A 160 -13.76 -25.65 13.11
C GLU A 160 -14.80 -24.60 13.53
N ASP A 161 -15.99 -25.10 13.79
CA ASP A 161 -17.04 -24.47 14.58
C ASP A 161 -16.44 -23.94 15.89
N VAL A 162 -15.83 -22.77 15.84
CA VAL A 162 -15.51 -21.99 17.02
C VAL A 162 -16.84 -21.49 17.54
N SER A 163 -17.60 -22.40 18.17
CA SER A 163 -18.73 -22.04 18.99
C SER A 163 -18.22 -21.11 20.08
N PHE A 164 -18.23 -19.83 19.78
CA PHE A 164 -18.03 -18.77 20.75
C PHE A 164 -19.23 -18.82 21.72
N ARG A 165 -19.20 -19.78 22.66
CA ARG A 165 -20.09 -19.80 23.82
C ARG A 165 -19.64 -18.68 24.75
N GLY A 166 -19.81 -17.46 24.32
CA GLY A 166 -19.87 -16.31 25.19
C GLY A 166 -21.04 -16.51 26.13
N ARG A 167 -20.75 -16.88 27.39
CA ARG A 167 -21.76 -16.81 28.46
C ARG A 167 -22.25 -15.38 28.50
N ARG A 168 -23.52 -15.18 28.11
CA ARG A 168 -24.21 -13.94 28.43
C ARG A 168 -24.23 -13.81 29.95
N PRO A 169 -23.81 -12.68 30.52
CA PRO A 169 -23.96 -12.47 31.96
C PRO A 169 -25.48 -12.56 32.27
N ASP A 170 -25.81 -13.34 33.31
CA ASP A 170 -27.14 -13.51 33.84
C ASP A 170 -27.68 -12.13 34.27
N PRO A 171 -28.83 -11.68 33.71
CA PRO A 171 -29.42 -10.37 34.04
C PRO A 171 -29.97 -10.29 35.47
N THR A 172 -29.93 -11.36 36.26
CA THR A 172 -30.53 -11.41 37.60
C THR A 172 -29.53 -11.14 38.74
N GLN A 173 -28.24 -10.90 38.45
CA GLN A 173 -27.27 -10.53 39.50
C GLN A 173 -27.08 -9.01 39.58
N ARG A 174 -28.14 -8.29 39.91
CA ARG A 174 -28.10 -6.99 40.56
C ARG A 174 -28.57 -7.19 41.98
N THR A 175 -27.63 -7.33 42.92
CA THR A 175 -27.91 -7.19 44.32
C THR A 175 -26.97 -6.16 44.91
N GLU A 176 -27.64 -5.15 45.47
CA GLU A 176 -27.34 -4.29 46.62
C GLU A 176 -26.00 -3.55 46.62
#